data_f80ae0df7620053c0508f25b52f4eb51
#
_entry.id   f80ae0df7620053c0508f25b52f4eb51
#
_cell.length_a   1.000
_cell.length_b   1.000
_cell.length_c   1.000
_cell.angle_alpha   90.00
_cell.angle_beta   90.00
_cell.angle_gamma   90.00
#
_symmetry.space_group_name_H-M   'P 1'
#
loop_
_entity.id
_entity.type
_entity.pdbx_description
1 polymer ?
#
loop_
_entity_poly.entity_id
_entity_poly.type
_entity_poly.pdbx_seq_one_letter_code
_entity_poly.pdbx_strand_id
1 'polypeptide(L)'
;MAKSTTVYKNILVIEDNHAILDVITLILQSEAYKVTGLNKSADMLSNIRESEPHLVILDIMLPDADGRELLKQLRSDPTTAHIPVLLISARYTEENVEHGEFKPNGFLAKPFDIDDLLDRIEGILSGKTY
;
A
#
# COMPACT_ATOMS: atom_id res chain seq x y z
N MET A 1 20.18 -27.90 -15.06
CA MET A 1 19.19 -26.88 -15.40
C MET A 1 19.15 -25.81 -14.32
N ALA A 2 19.31 -24.61 -14.74
CA ALA A 2 19.17 -23.50 -13.80
C ALA A 2 17.71 -23.38 -13.38
N LYS A 3 17.47 -23.35 -12.09
CA LYS A 3 16.13 -23.03 -11.61
C LYS A 3 15.86 -21.55 -11.85
N SER A 4 14.74 -21.26 -12.45
CA SER A 4 14.30 -19.87 -12.45
C SER A 4 13.98 -19.52 -11.00
N THR A 5 14.64 -18.51 -10.50
CA THR A 5 14.34 -17.97 -9.19
C THR A 5 13.19 -16.99 -9.36
N THR A 6 12.02 -17.35 -8.91
CA THR A 6 10.88 -16.44 -8.92
C THR A 6 11.05 -15.47 -7.77
N VAL A 7 11.22 -14.20 -8.10
CA VAL A 7 11.27 -13.14 -7.10
C VAL A 7 9.87 -12.55 -6.99
N TYR A 8 9.24 -12.78 -5.85
CA TYR A 8 7.92 -12.20 -5.59
C TYR A 8 8.06 -10.79 -5.07
N LYS A 9 7.20 -9.90 -5.52
CA LYS A 9 7.10 -8.57 -4.95
C LYS A 9 6.37 -8.66 -3.61
N ASN A 10 6.89 -7.96 -2.62
CA ASN A 10 6.29 -7.89 -1.28
C ASN A 10 5.40 -6.68 -1.18
N ILE A 11 4.18 -6.87 -0.71
CA ILE A 11 3.23 -5.77 -0.49
C ILE A 11 2.81 -5.78 0.97
N LEU A 12 2.95 -4.64 1.62
CA LEU A 12 2.46 -4.43 2.98
C LEU A 12 1.11 -3.73 2.88
N VAL A 13 0.08 -4.30 3.48
CA VAL A 13 -1.27 -3.75 3.47
C VAL A 13 -1.66 -3.36 4.89
N ILE A 14 -2.01 -2.10 5.10
CA ILE A 14 -2.47 -1.61 6.40
C ILE A 14 -3.93 -1.17 6.26
N GLU A 15 -4.84 -1.98 6.79
CA GLU A 15 -6.28 -1.84 6.67
C GLU A 15 -6.95 -2.41 7.92
N ASP A 16 -7.75 -1.60 8.62
CA ASP A 16 -8.38 -2.03 9.87
C ASP A 16 -9.60 -2.92 9.68
N ASN A 17 -10.28 -2.83 8.55
CA ASN A 17 -11.43 -3.69 8.27
C ASN A 17 -10.95 -5.08 7.87
N HIS A 18 -11.20 -6.07 8.72
CA HIS A 18 -10.72 -7.44 8.48
C HIS A 18 -11.23 -8.04 7.17
N ALA A 19 -12.48 -7.81 6.82
CA ALA A 19 -13.04 -8.34 5.58
C ALA A 19 -12.34 -7.76 4.35
N ILE A 20 -12.09 -6.46 4.37
CA ILE A 20 -11.39 -5.79 3.27
C ILE A 20 -9.93 -6.25 3.20
N LEU A 21 -9.26 -6.33 4.34
CA LEU A 21 -7.88 -6.82 4.39
C LEU A 21 -7.76 -8.25 3.85
N ASP A 22 -8.68 -9.12 4.23
CA ASP A 22 -8.71 -10.50 3.75
C ASP A 22 -8.91 -10.57 2.24
N VAL A 23 -9.84 -9.77 1.71
CA VAL A 23 -10.12 -9.73 0.27
C VAL A 23 -8.89 -9.24 -0.50
N ILE A 24 -8.30 -8.15 -0.06
CA ILE A 24 -7.09 -7.61 -0.69
C ILE A 24 -5.97 -8.66 -0.66
N THR A 25 -5.77 -9.29 0.48
CA THR A 25 -4.73 -10.31 0.65
C THR A 25 -4.93 -11.47 -0.33
N LEU A 26 -6.16 -11.99 -0.41
CA LEU A 26 -6.46 -13.10 -1.32
C LEU A 26 -6.24 -12.72 -2.78
N ILE A 27 -6.68 -11.53 -3.18
CA ILE A 27 -6.51 -11.03 -4.54
C ILE A 27 -5.01 -10.94 -4.89
N LEU A 28 -4.23 -10.34 -4.02
CA LEU A 28 -2.81 -10.14 -4.27
C LEU A 28 -2.04 -11.46 -4.27
N GLN A 29 -2.38 -12.37 -3.37
CA GLN A 29 -1.75 -13.68 -3.36
C GLN A 29 -2.07 -14.47 -4.63
N SER A 30 -3.27 -14.32 -5.18
CA SER A 30 -3.63 -14.97 -6.43
C SER A 30 -2.83 -14.44 -7.62
N GLU A 31 -2.28 -13.24 -7.50
CA GLU A 31 -1.42 -12.64 -8.52
C GLU A 31 0.07 -12.80 -8.20
N ALA A 32 0.38 -13.73 -7.33
CA ALA A 32 1.75 -14.09 -6.95
C ALA A 32 2.52 -13.00 -6.20
N TYR A 33 1.83 -12.10 -5.52
CA TYR A 33 2.47 -11.17 -4.58
C TYR A 33 2.59 -11.83 -3.21
N LYS A 34 3.64 -11.49 -2.48
CA LYS A 34 3.72 -11.80 -1.05
C LYS A 34 3.07 -10.66 -0.30
N VAL A 35 2.22 -10.98 0.67
CA VAL A 35 1.43 -9.97 1.37
C VAL A 35 1.64 -10.10 2.87
N THR A 36 1.91 -8.98 3.51
CA THR A 36 1.85 -8.84 4.96
C THR A 36 0.72 -7.89 5.27
N GLY A 37 -0.22 -8.32 6.10
CA GLY A 37 -1.37 -7.50 6.48
C GLY A 37 -1.26 -7.01 7.91
N LEU A 38 -1.53 -5.74 8.11
CA LEU A 38 -1.62 -5.12 9.43
C LEU A 38 -2.98 -4.44 9.56
N ASN A 39 -3.60 -4.53 10.73
CA ASN A 39 -4.89 -3.89 10.96
C ASN A 39 -4.81 -2.54 11.68
N LYS A 40 -3.59 -2.09 11.97
CA LYS A 40 -3.32 -0.77 12.56
C LYS A 40 -1.88 -0.36 12.27
N SER A 41 -1.56 0.89 12.52
CA SER A 41 -0.27 1.47 12.15
C SER A 41 0.88 1.15 13.10
N ALA A 42 0.60 0.66 14.30
CA ALA A 42 1.61 0.52 15.36
C ALA A 42 2.88 -0.24 14.92
N ASP A 43 2.70 -1.28 14.11
CA ASP A 43 3.82 -2.12 13.68
C ASP A 43 4.32 -1.81 12.26
N MET A 44 3.86 -0.70 11.67
CA MET A 44 4.20 -0.37 10.29
C MET A 44 5.70 -0.25 10.05
N LEU A 45 6.39 0.56 10.84
CA LEU A 45 7.82 0.81 10.62
C LEU A 45 8.67 -0.43 10.84
N SER A 46 8.36 -1.22 11.88
CA SER A 46 9.11 -2.46 12.13
C SER A 46 8.90 -3.47 11.00
N ASN A 47 7.68 -3.56 10.48
CA ASN A 47 7.40 -4.43 9.34
C ASN A 47 8.10 -3.98 8.07
N ILE A 48 8.17 -2.68 7.84
CA ILE A 48 8.89 -2.15 6.67
C ILE A 48 10.37 -2.52 6.75
N ARG A 49 10.96 -2.41 7.91
CA ARG A 49 12.37 -2.78 8.10
C ARG A 49 12.63 -4.26 7.89
N GLU A 50 11.70 -5.11 8.35
CA GLU A 50 11.84 -6.56 8.23
C GLU A 50 11.56 -7.08 6.83
N SER A 51 10.45 -6.64 6.23
CA SER A 51 9.96 -7.22 4.97
C SER A 51 10.49 -6.48 3.74
N GLU A 52 10.96 -5.25 3.90
CA GLU A 52 11.42 -4.43 2.78
C GLU A 52 10.40 -4.42 1.64
N PRO A 53 9.18 -3.90 1.87
CA PRO A 53 8.11 -4.00 0.88
C PRO A 53 8.42 -3.18 -0.37
N HIS A 54 7.96 -3.68 -1.50
CA HIS A 54 8.02 -2.96 -2.77
C HIS A 54 6.90 -1.95 -2.91
N LEU A 55 5.84 -2.11 -2.10
CA LEU A 55 4.67 -1.24 -2.11
C LEU A 55 3.98 -1.32 -0.75
N VAL A 56 3.51 -0.18 -0.26
CA VAL A 56 2.64 -0.12 0.92
C VAL A 56 1.26 0.33 0.47
N ILE A 57 0.23 -0.46 0.76
CA ILE A 57 -1.17 -0.08 0.58
C ILE A 57 -1.66 0.36 1.94
N LEU A 58 -2.14 1.59 2.02
CA LEU A 58 -2.37 2.25 3.29
C LEU A 58 -3.75 2.92 3.31
N ASP A 59 -4.60 2.48 4.22
CA ASP A 59 -5.89 3.14 4.45
C ASP A 59 -5.65 4.48 5.14
N ILE A 60 -6.31 5.51 4.69
CA ILE A 60 -6.24 6.83 5.32
C ILE A 60 -6.85 6.79 6.72
N MET A 61 -7.96 6.06 6.88
CA MET A 61 -8.73 6.08 8.12
C MET A 61 -8.47 4.85 8.98
N LEU A 62 -7.36 4.86 9.69
CA LEU A 62 -7.01 3.80 10.64
C LEU A 62 -7.48 4.17 12.05
N PRO A 63 -7.71 3.18 12.93
CA PRO A 63 -8.18 3.47 14.29
C PRO A 63 -7.15 4.21 15.13
N ASP A 64 -5.87 4.04 14.84
CA ASP A 64 -4.77 4.60 15.64
C ASP A 64 -4.01 5.71 14.92
N ALA A 65 -4.34 6.01 13.66
CA ALA A 65 -3.61 7.03 12.91
C ALA A 65 -4.34 7.46 11.63
N ASP A 66 -3.95 8.61 11.11
CA ASP A 66 -4.35 9.07 9.79
C ASP A 66 -3.28 8.61 8.79
N GLY A 67 -3.70 7.89 7.75
CA GLY A 67 -2.78 7.37 6.73
C GLY A 67 -1.97 8.45 6.03
N ARG A 68 -2.50 9.67 5.94
CA ARG A 68 -1.76 10.79 5.35
C ARG A 68 -0.58 11.23 6.23
N GLU A 69 -0.74 11.15 7.54
CA GLU A 69 0.35 11.40 8.47
C GLU A 69 1.41 10.29 8.40
N LEU A 70 0.98 9.06 8.21
CA LEU A 70 1.90 7.94 8.01
C LEU A 70 2.67 8.10 6.71
N LEU A 71 2.02 8.56 5.64
CA LEU A 71 2.68 8.87 4.38
C LEU A 71 3.76 9.94 4.59
N LYS A 72 3.44 10.98 5.35
CA LYS A 72 4.38 12.03 5.69
C LYS A 72 5.60 11.47 6.42
N GLN A 73 5.38 10.58 7.39
CA GLN A 73 6.47 9.92 8.10
C GLN A 73 7.38 9.16 7.14
N LEU A 74 6.80 8.38 6.23
CA LEU A 74 7.56 7.62 5.26
C LEU A 74 8.37 8.52 4.33
N ARG A 75 7.79 9.60 3.84
CA ARG A 75 8.45 10.52 2.92
C ARG A 75 9.53 11.37 3.59
N SER A 76 9.42 11.57 4.90
CA SER A 76 10.37 12.39 5.67
C SER A 76 11.60 11.63 6.14
N ASP A 77 11.58 10.31 6.09
CA ASP A 77 12.70 9.47 6.50
C ASP A 77 13.46 9.00 5.26
N PRO A 78 14.77 9.32 5.16
CA PRO A 78 15.55 8.90 3.99
C PRO A 78 15.56 7.39 3.73
N THR A 79 15.38 6.58 4.78
CA THR A 79 15.38 5.12 4.63
C THR A 79 14.09 4.57 4.06
N THR A 80 13.00 5.34 4.11
CA THR A 80 11.68 4.91 3.63
C THR A 80 11.08 5.81 2.56
N ALA A 81 11.70 6.96 2.29
CA ALA A 81 11.14 7.97 1.38
C ALA A 81 10.90 7.44 -0.03
N HIS A 82 11.65 6.44 -0.46
CA HIS A 82 11.56 5.85 -1.79
C HIS A 82 10.45 4.83 -1.96
N ILE A 83 9.85 4.36 -0.86
CA ILE A 83 8.87 3.27 -0.91
C ILE A 83 7.57 3.78 -1.53
N PRO A 84 7.09 3.12 -2.61
CA PRO A 84 5.81 3.49 -3.20
C PRO A 84 4.65 3.26 -2.24
N VAL A 85 3.68 4.17 -2.25
CA VAL A 85 2.49 4.09 -1.39
C VAL A 85 1.24 4.27 -2.24
N LEU A 86 0.31 3.34 -2.08
CA LEU A 86 -1.05 3.45 -2.62
C LEU A 86 -1.99 3.74 -1.44
N LEU A 87 -2.58 4.93 -1.42
CA LEU A 87 -3.58 5.26 -0.40
C LEU A 87 -4.94 4.76 -0.82
N ILE A 88 -5.70 4.23 0.14
CA ILE A 88 -7.09 3.83 -0.08
C ILE A 88 -7.98 4.52 0.95
N SER A 89 -9.20 4.87 0.57
CA SER A 89 -10.14 5.52 1.50
C SER A 89 -11.58 5.42 1.05
N ALA A 90 -12.49 5.25 2.03
CA ALA A 90 -13.92 5.33 1.80
C ALA A 90 -14.45 6.77 1.89
N ARG A 91 -13.68 7.69 2.45
CA ARG A 91 -14.15 9.05 2.74
C ARG A 91 -13.47 10.14 1.92
N TYR A 92 -12.16 10.02 1.72
CA TYR A 92 -11.41 11.04 0.99
C TYR A 92 -11.38 10.73 -0.50
N THR A 93 -11.21 11.77 -1.31
CA THR A 93 -11.11 11.66 -2.76
C THR A 93 -9.66 11.88 -3.20
N GLU A 94 -9.36 11.49 -4.42
CA GLU A 94 -8.06 11.72 -5.02
C GLU A 94 -7.69 13.21 -4.99
N GLU A 95 -8.65 14.09 -5.27
CA GLU A 95 -8.44 15.53 -5.24
C GLU A 95 -8.01 16.01 -3.85
N ASN A 96 -8.64 15.51 -2.78
CA ASN A 96 -8.27 15.86 -1.42
C ASN A 96 -6.80 15.49 -1.11
N VAL A 97 -6.36 14.38 -1.66
CA VAL A 97 -5.01 13.85 -1.41
C VAL A 97 -3.97 14.56 -2.26
N GLU A 98 -4.30 14.94 -3.50
CA GLU A 98 -3.40 15.66 -4.39
C GLU A 98 -2.95 17.02 -3.86
N HIS A 99 -3.78 17.66 -3.06
CA HIS A 99 -3.47 18.95 -2.46
C HIS A 99 -2.69 18.83 -1.15
N GLY A 100 -2.38 17.62 -0.72
CA GLY A 100 -1.57 17.40 0.46
C GLY A 100 -0.10 17.76 0.25
N GLU A 101 0.60 17.98 1.36
CA GLU A 101 2.03 18.30 1.36
C GLU A 101 2.87 17.18 0.78
N PHE A 102 2.50 15.92 1.06
CA PHE A 102 3.17 14.73 0.55
C PHE A 102 2.22 13.94 -0.31
N LYS A 103 2.71 13.47 -1.46
CA LYS A 103 1.88 12.76 -2.43
C LYS A 103 2.14 11.26 -2.39
N PRO A 104 1.08 10.45 -2.46
CA PRO A 104 1.24 9.02 -2.70
C PRO A 104 1.59 8.75 -4.16
N ASN A 105 1.96 7.51 -4.44
CA ASN A 105 2.16 7.06 -5.82
C ASN A 105 0.84 6.72 -6.51
N GLY A 106 -0.22 6.53 -5.72
CA GLY A 106 -1.55 6.32 -6.24
C GLY A 106 -2.60 6.46 -5.15
N PHE A 107 -3.85 6.57 -5.57
CA PHE A 107 -5.01 6.65 -4.69
C PHE A 107 -6.13 5.80 -5.26
N LEU A 108 -6.89 5.12 -4.40
CA LEU A 108 -8.02 4.32 -4.79
C LEU A 108 -9.16 4.50 -3.79
N ALA A 109 -10.33 4.96 -4.29
CA ALA A 109 -11.51 5.15 -3.45
C ALA A 109 -12.22 3.81 -3.20
N LYS A 110 -12.72 3.62 -1.99
CA LYS A 110 -13.56 2.48 -1.65
C LYS A 110 -15.04 2.83 -1.91
N PRO A 111 -15.88 1.91 -2.38
CA PRO A 111 -15.50 0.57 -2.83
C PRO A 111 -14.78 0.63 -4.18
N PHE A 112 -13.84 -0.28 -4.38
CA PHE A 112 -13.08 -0.34 -5.62
C PHE A 112 -13.28 -1.69 -6.31
N ASP A 113 -13.06 -1.70 -7.64
CA ASP A 113 -13.07 -2.93 -8.41
C ASP A 113 -11.71 -3.62 -8.28
N ILE A 114 -11.73 -4.95 -8.33
CA ILE A 114 -10.50 -5.76 -8.30
C ILE A 114 -9.54 -5.35 -9.41
N ASP A 115 -10.07 -5.13 -10.62
CA ASP A 115 -9.26 -4.76 -11.77
C ASP A 115 -8.59 -3.40 -11.57
N ASP A 116 -9.30 -2.43 -10.98
CA ASP A 116 -8.73 -1.13 -10.67
C ASP A 116 -7.60 -1.23 -9.65
N LEU A 117 -7.79 -2.05 -8.62
CA LEU A 117 -6.75 -2.29 -7.62
C LEU A 117 -5.49 -2.87 -8.28
N LEU A 118 -5.64 -3.91 -9.07
CA LEU A 118 -4.53 -4.58 -9.72
C LEU A 118 -3.83 -3.68 -10.73
N ASP A 119 -4.58 -2.90 -11.50
CA ASP A 119 -4.02 -1.95 -12.46
C ASP A 119 -3.18 -0.87 -11.77
N ARG A 120 -3.67 -0.33 -10.65
CA ARG A 120 -2.92 0.67 -9.89
C ARG A 120 -1.63 0.09 -9.32
N ILE A 121 -1.71 -1.09 -8.74
CA ILE A 121 -0.53 -1.77 -8.19
C ILE A 121 0.50 -2.03 -9.28
N GLU A 122 0.07 -2.60 -10.39
CA GLU A 122 0.93 -2.92 -11.51
C GLU A 122 1.59 -1.68 -12.09
N GLY A 123 0.82 -0.62 -12.25
CA GLY A 123 1.33 0.66 -12.73
C GLY A 123 2.38 1.25 -11.81
N ILE A 124 2.14 1.23 -10.51
CA ILE A 124 3.10 1.75 -9.51
C ILE A 124 4.38 0.92 -9.51
N LEU A 125 4.26 -0.41 -9.49
CA LEU A 125 5.42 -1.30 -9.47
C LEU A 125 6.24 -1.22 -10.75
N SER A 126 5.63 -0.78 -11.85
CA SER A 126 6.32 -0.54 -13.13
C SER A 126 6.95 0.84 -13.22
N GLY A 127 6.88 1.63 -12.15
CA GLY A 127 7.45 2.97 -12.12
C GLY A 127 6.53 4.08 -12.60
N LYS A 128 5.26 3.77 -12.86
CA LYS A 128 4.25 4.79 -13.21
C LYS A 128 3.61 5.33 -11.96
N THR A 129 3.33 6.64 -11.94
CA THR A 129 2.60 7.28 -10.84
C THR A 129 1.31 7.89 -11.37
N TYR A 130 0.32 7.93 -10.54
CA TYR A 130 -1.00 8.47 -10.87
C TYR A 130 -1.29 9.72 -10.08
#